data_ac62ac148fd4d861981d77664a5f5d15
#
_entry.id   ac62ac148fd4d861981d77664a5f5d15
#
_cell.length_a   1.000
_cell.length_b   1.000
_cell.length_c   1.000
_cell.angle_alpha   90.00
_cell.angle_beta   90.00
_cell.angle_gamma   90.00
#
_symmetry.space_group_name_H-M   'P 1'
#
loop_
_entity.id
_entity.type
_entity.pdbx_description
1 polymer ?
#
loop_
_entity_poly.entity_id
_entity_poly.type
_entity_poly.pdbx_seq_one_letter_code
_entity_poly.pdbx_strand_id
1 'polypeptide(L)'
;IRRRKDMKNTTSLCIGPVSKNCVDAVLEVTDELNVPIMLVLSRNQIETEKLGHGYVNNWTTEEFSKYISSKDANQNIILARDHGGPWQNDSEKYNKISFDETWDNTKKSFISDIDSGFKILHIDPTIDLFSKLSIDVKIDRICKLCKFCSNECKKRKQKVQFEISLWEDGASENNNIHMEHAISKIFDYCNQNSIDTPSFFAIPTGNKVVNSSNAGLMKTINFDSQIYSELSKTIQTCKKFAIKTKVHGTDYLPDES
;
A
#
# COMPACT_ATOMS: atom_id res chain seq x y z
N ILE A 1 -6.75 -21.69 20.93
CA ILE A 1 -6.00 -20.41 21.05
C ILE A 1 -4.59 -20.69 20.58
N ARG A 2 -4.28 -20.46 19.29
CA ARG A 2 -2.92 -20.55 18.76
C ARG A 2 -2.14 -19.34 19.26
N ARG A 3 -1.07 -19.57 20.00
CA ARG A 3 -0.22 -18.52 20.57
C ARG A 3 0.51 -17.75 19.46
N ARG A 4 0.68 -16.42 19.63
CA ARG A 4 1.45 -15.50 18.74
C ARG A 4 2.83 -16.03 18.21
N LYS A 5 3.34 -17.13 18.76
CA LYS A 5 4.64 -17.71 18.38
C LYS A 5 4.64 -18.43 17.02
N ASP A 6 3.47 -18.85 16.52
CA ASP A 6 3.37 -19.66 15.28
C ASP A 6 3.12 -18.83 14.01
N MET A 7 2.98 -17.49 14.13
CA MET A 7 2.67 -16.60 13.01
C MET A 7 3.85 -16.25 12.10
N LYS A 8 5.03 -16.81 12.30
CA LYS A 8 6.22 -16.45 11.50
C LYS A 8 6.12 -16.80 10.00
N ASN A 9 5.19 -17.68 9.61
CA ASN A 9 5.01 -18.15 8.23
C ASN A 9 3.56 -18.09 7.73
N THR A 10 2.69 -17.27 8.32
CA THR A 10 1.31 -17.09 7.84
C THR A 10 1.18 -15.82 7.01
N THR A 11 0.42 -15.91 5.92
CA THR A 11 0.01 -14.75 5.13
C THR A 11 -0.97 -13.92 5.96
N SER A 12 -0.69 -12.63 6.11
CA SER A 12 -1.60 -11.70 6.78
C SER A 12 -2.66 -11.22 5.79
N LEU A 13 -3.91 -11.15 6.27
CA LEU A 13 -5.02 -10.65 5.47
C LEU A 13 -5.02 -9.12 5.49
N CYS A 14 -5.16 -8.54 4.28
CA CYS A 14 -5.36 -7.11 4.06
C CYS A 14 -6.71 -6.91 3.37
N ILE A 15 -7.55 -6.04 3.88
CA ILE A 15 -8.90 -5.77 3.35
C ILE A 15 -9.01 -4.30 2.98
N GLY A 16 -9.34 -4.02 1.71
CA GLY A 16 -9.72 -2.70 1.21
C GLY A 16 -11.24 -2.52 1.31
N PRO A 17 -11.79 -1.88 2.35
CA PRO A 17 -13.23 -1.80 2.53
C PRO A 17 -13.85 -0.88 1.49
N VAL A 18 -14.96 -1.32 0.88
CA VAL A 18 -15.72 -0.54 -0.11
C VAL A 18 -16.94 0.17 0.49
N SER A 19 -17.27 -0.11 1.75
CA SER A 19 -18.41 0.47 2.47
C SER A 19 -18.23 0.38 3.96
N LYS A 20 -19.06 1.13 4.71
CA LYS A 20 -19.12 1.02 6.17
C LYS A 20 -19.47 -0.40 6.63
N ASN A 21 -20.37 -1.09 5.94
CA ASN A 21 -20.75 -2.46 6.30
C ASN A 21 -19.56 -3.42 6.18
N CYS A 22 -18.71 -3.23 5.19
CA CYS A 22 -17.47 -4.00 5.05
C CYS A 22 -16.52 -3.74 6.25
N VAL A 23 -16.40 -2.49 6.68
CA VAL A 23 -15.62 -2.12 7.86
C VAL A 23 -16.19 -2.78 9.13
N ASP A 24 -17.52 -2.72 9.32
CA ASP A 24 -18.19 -3.32 10.49
C ASP A 24 -17.98 -4.84 10.52
N ALA A 25 -18.09 -5.53 9.37
CA ALA A 25 -17.85 -6.97 9.29
C ALA A 25 -16.40 -7.34 9.65
N VAL A 26 -15.43 -6.54 9.22
CA VAL A 26 -14.01 -6.74 9.57
C VAL A 26 -13.80 -6.57 11.08
N LEU A 27 -14.40 -5.56 11.69
CA LEU A 27 -14.34 -5.34 13.14
C LEU A 27 -14.93 -6.53 13.91
N GLU A 28 -16.09 -7.03 13.49
CA GLU A 28 -16.76 -8.19 14.08
C GLU A 28 -15.89 -9.46 14.01
N VAL A 29 -15.40 -9.80 12.82
CA VAL A 29 -14.52 -10.96 12.62
C VAL A 29 -13.22 -10.83 13.42
N THR A 30 -12.64 -9.63 13.46
CA THR A 30 -11.40 -9.38 14.21
C THR A 30 -11.60 -9.56 15.71
N ASP A 31 -12.75 -9.13 16.24
CA ASP A 31 -13.11 -9.30 17.66
C ASP A 31 -13.38 -10.77 17.99
N GLU A 32 -14.20 -11.46 17.19
CA GLU A 32 -14.54 -12.87 17.39
C GLU A 32 -13.32 -13.79 17.35
N LEU A 33 -12.45 -13.60 16.36
CA LEU A 33 -11.28 -14.47 16.17
C LEU A 33 -10.06 -14.03 16.96
N ASN A 34 -10.08 -12.81 17.50
CA ASN A 34 -8.95 -12.16 18.17
C ASN A 34 -7.65 -12.24 17.35
N VAL A 35 -7.75 -11.92 16.07
CA VAL A 35 -6.61 -11.91 15.12
C VAL A 35 -6.41 -10.52 14.53
N PRO A 36 -5.16 -10.08 14.28
CA PRO A 36 -4.93 -8.81 13.63
C PRO A 36 -5.31 -8.88 12.15
N ILE A 37 -6.09 -7.89 11.68
CA ILE A 37 -6.42 -7.68 10.28
C ILE A 37 -5.97 -6.28 9.88
N MET A 38 -5.42 -6.16 8.68
CA MET A 38 -5.02 -4.88 8.12
C MET A 38 -6.16 -4.31 7.27
N LEU A 39 -6.62 -3.11 7.62
CA LEU A 39 -7.48 -2.30 6.76
C LEU A 39 -6.61 -1.41 5.89
N VAL A 40 -6.68 -1.60 4.58
CA VAL A 40 -5.91 -0.86 3.58
C VAL A 40 -6.84 0.08 2.83
N LEU A 41 -6.53 1.37 2.81
CA LEU A 41 -7.41 2.39 2.26
C LEU A 41 -6.66 3.32 1.31
N SER A 42 -7.14 3.37 0.07
CA SER A 42 -6.64 4.31 -0.93
C SER A 42 -7.12 5.74 -0.67
N ARG A 43 -6.52 6.69 -1.37
CA ARG A 43 -6.91 8.10 -1.35
C ARG A 43 -8.32 8.36 -1.93
N ASN A 44 -8.91 7.38 -2.62
CA ASN A 44 -10.30 7.42 -3.06
C ASN A 44 -11.27 6.90 -2.01
N GLN A 45 -10.86 5.93 -1.19
CA GLN A 45 -11.70 5.32 -0.16
C GLN A 45 -11.90 6.24 1.04
N ILE A 46 -10.82 6.85 1.52
CA ILE A 46 -10.83 7.92 2.53
C ILE A 46 -9.76 8.94 2.22
N GLU A 47 -10.04 10.21 2.47
CA GLU A 47 -9.06 11.28 2.27
C GLU A 47 -9.28 12.38 3.32
N THR A 48 -8.27 13.20 3.59
CA THR A 48 -8.43 14.32 4.52
C THR A 48 -9.49 15.31 4.03
N GLU A 49 -10.17 15.97 4.96
CA GLU A 49 -11.22 16.97 4.68
C GLU A 49 -10.78 17.99 3.63
N LYS A 50 -9.54 18.46 3.71
CA LYS A 50 -8.97 19.44 2.78
C LYS A 50 -8.86 18.95 1.34
N LEU A 51 -8.92 17.65 1.10
CA LEU A 51 -8.80 17.01 -0.21
C LEU A 51 -10.09 16.30 -0.65
N GLY A 52 -11.20 16.47 0.09
CA GLY A 52 -12.53 16.14 -0.37
C GLY A 52 -13.12 14.83 0.12
N HIS A 53 -12.66 14.26 1.20
CA HIS A 53 -13.20 13.01 1.74
C HIS A 53 -13.00 11.80 0.82
N GLY A 54 -13.50 10.64 1.20
CA GLY A 54 -13.50 9.44 0.37
C GLY A 54 -14.90 8.87 0.15
N TYR A 55 -15.02 7.92 -0.80
CA TYR A 55 -16.33 7.33 -1.10
C TYR A 55 -16.81 6.35 0.00
N VAL A 56 -15.94 5.85 0.87
CA VAL A 56 -16.34 4.96 1.97
C VAL A 56 -17.03 5.79 3.03
N ASN A 57 -18.35 5.73 3.06
CA ASN A 57 -19.20 6.44 3.99
C ASN A 57 -18.97 7.96 4.06
N ASN A 58 -18.42 8.53 3.01
CA ASN A 58 -18.00 9.95 2.94
C ASN A 58 -17.06 10.36 4.10
N TRP A 59 -16.27 9.43 4.62
CA TRP A 59 -15.37 9.68 5.74
C TRP A 59 -14.12 10.44 5.32
N THR A 60 -13.71 11.33 6.23
CA THR A 60 -12.33 11.77 6.26
C THR A 60 -11.43 10.68 6.87
N THR A 61 -10.12 10.80 6.65
CA THR A 61 -9.12 9.92 7.29
C THR A 61 -9.24 9.96 8.80
N GLU A 62 -9.48 11.14 9.37
CA GLU A 62 -9.62 11.38 10.80
C GLU A 62 -10.90 10.75 11.38
N GLU A 63 -12.03 10.91 10.68
CA GLU A 63 -13.32 10.32 11.07
C GLU A 63 -13.26 8.80 11.03
N PHE A 64 -12.68 8.24 9.96
CA PHE A 64 -12.48 6.81 9.83
C PHE A 64 -11.64 6.24 10.99
N SER A 65 -10.50 6.86 11.29
CA SER A 65 -9.64 6.42 12.39
C SER A 65 -10.35 6.49 13.75
N LYS A 66 -11.13 7.55 14.00
CA LYS A 66 -11.95 7.66 15.21
C LYS A 66 -12.99 6.55 15.29
N TYR A 67 -13.66 6.26 14.16
CA TYR A 67 -14.64 5.18 14.10
C TYR A 67 -14.02 3.84 14.47
N ILE A 68 -12.89 3.48 13.84
CA ILE A 68 -12.14 2.25 14.16
C ILE A 68 -11.75 2.22 15.64
N SER A 69 -11.10 3.27 16.15
CA SER A 69 -10.65 3.34 17.54
C SER A 69 -11.77 3.21 18.55
N SER A 70 -12.99 3.63 18.18
CA SER A 70 -14.17 3.50 19.06
C SER A 70 -14.75 2.09 19.12
N LYS A 71 -14.39 1.20 18.19
CA LYS A 71 -14.93 -0.15 18.02
C LYS A 71 -13.90 -1.25 18.27
N ASP A 72 -12.64 -1.00 17.96
CA ASP A 72 -11.54 -1.97 18.09
C ASP A 72 -10.95 -1.96 19.50
N ALA A 73 -11.69 -2.52 20.45
CA ALA A 73 -11.28 -2.56 21.88
C ALA A 73 -9.98 -3.36 22.08
N ASN A 74 -9.73 -4.36 21.24
CA ASN A 74 -8.57 -5.25 21.33
C ASN A 74 -7.34 -4.72 20.60
N GLN A 75 -7.46 -3.60 19.88
CA GLN A 75 -6.41 -3.00 19.05
C GLN A 75 -5.82 -3.99 18.02
N ASN A 76 -6.67 -4.79 17.40
CA ASN A 76 -6.32 -5.78 16.41
C ASN A 76 -6.36 -5.23 14.97
N ILE A 77 -6.96 -4.05 14.75
CA ILE A 77 -6.98 -3.40 13.43
C ILE A 77 -5.68 -2.65 13.19
N ILE A 78 -5.06 -2.94 12.07
CA ILE A 78 -3.87 -2.23 11.58
C ILE A 78 -4.30 -1.33 10.43
N LEU A 79 -4.19 -0.02 10.60
CA LEU A 79 -4.51 0.94 9.53
C LEU A 79 -3.33 1.09 8.59
N ALA A 80 -3.59 1.00 7.28
CA ALA A 80 -2.61 1.16 6.24
C ALA A 80 -3.13 2.05 5.10
N ARG A 81 -2.31 2.98 4.63
CA ARG A 81 -2.57 3.71 3.38
C ARG A 81 -2.24 2.79 2.21
N ASP A 82 -3.18 2.67 1.28
CA ASP A 82 -3.00 2.02 -0.01
C ASP A 82 -2.77 3.08 -1.09
N HIS A 83 -1.83 2.85 -2.01
CA HIS A 83 -1.48 3.75 -3.11
C HIS A 83 -1.38 5.24 -2.70
N GLY A 84 -0.47 5.55 -1.77
CA GLY A 84 -0.16 6.92 -1.36
C GLY A 84 0.87 7.55 -2.30
N GLY A 85 0.45 8.46 -3.16
CA GLY A 85 1.34 9.09 -4.13
C GLY A 85 0.65 10.14 -5.00
N PRO A 86 1.41 10.78 -5.89
CA PRO A 86 0.87 11.72 -6.86
C PRO A 86 -0.17 11.06 -7.76
N TRP A 87 -1.29 11.76 -8.01
CA TRP A 87 -2.40 11.31 -8.85
C TRP A 87 -3.02 9.95 -8.44
N GLN A 88 -2.85 9.53 -7.19
CA GLN A 88 -3.52 8.34 -6.66
C GLN A 88 -4.96 8.64 -6.18
N ASN A 89 -5.39 9.89 -6.28
CA ASN A 89 -6.79 10.30 -6.13
C ASN A 89 -7.41 10.56 -7.51
N ASP A 90 -8.60 10.01 -7.78
CA ASP A 90 -9.23 10.09 -9.10
C ASP A 90 -9.66 11.51 -9.47
N SER A 91 -9.98 12.36 -8.49
CA SER A 91 -10.28 13.78 -8.75
C SER A 91 -9.05 14.52 -9.28
N GLU A 92 -7.86 14.20 -8.79
CA GLU A 92 -6.60 14.77 -9.28
C GLU A 92 -6.32 14.34 -10.73
N LYS A 93 -6.60 13.07 -11.07
CA LYS A 93 -6.49 12.56 -12.45
C LYS A 93 -7.51 13.24 -13.36
N TYR A 94 -8.76 13.29 -12.94
CA TYR A 94 -9.84 13.87 -13.72
C TYR A 94 -9.58 15.35 -14.03
N ASN A 95 -9.17 16.12 -13.04
CA ASN A 95 -8.88 17.55 -13.17
C ASN A 95 -7.49 17.82 -13.77
N LYS A 96 -6.68 16.79 -14.00
CA LYS A 96 -5.31 16.89 -14.56
C LYS A 96 -4.47 17.96 -13.86
N ILE A 97 -4.51 17.97 -12.52
CA ILE A 97 -3.74 18.93 -11.73
C ILE A 97 -2.24 18.75 -11.96
N SER A 98 -1.46 19.80 -11.70
CA SER A 98 -0.01 19.78 -11.92
C SER A 98 0.72 18.80 -10.99
N PHE A 99 1.96 18.43 -11.34
CA PHE A 99 2.79 17.59 -10.47
C PHE A 99 3.02 18.25 -9.10
N ASP A 100 3.30 19.54 -9.06
CA ASP A 100 3.58 20.22 -7.80
C ASP A 100 2.36 20.21 -6.88
N GLU A 101 1.17 20.42 -7.43
CA GLU A 101 -0.07 20.39 -6.69
C GLU A 101 -0.40 18.98 -6.15
N THR A 102 -0.34 17.93 -6.99
CA THR A 102 -0.59 16.56 -6.54
C THR A 102 0.48 16.08 -5.56
N TRP A 103 1.74 16.54 -5.72
CA TRP A 103 2.83 16.26 -4.78
C TRP A 103 2.55 16.85 -3.39
N ASP A 104 2.09 18.09 -3.33
CA ASP A 104 1.72 18.73 -2.06
C ASP A 104 0.45 18.12 -1.46
N ASN A 105 -0.52 17.70 -2.27
CA ASN A 105 -1.70 16.98 -1.80
C ASN A 105 -1.31 15.61 -1.23
N THR A 106 -0.40 14.89 -1.87
CA THR A 106 0.16 13.63 -1.36
C THR A 106 0.77 13.80 0.03
N LYS A 107 1.53 14.87 0.24
CA LYS A 107 2.11 15.17 1.56
C LYS A 107 1.05 15.48 2.61
N LYS A 108 0.00 16.23 2.25
CA LYS A 108 -1.15 16.52 3.15
C LYS A 108 -1.88 15.23 3.55
N SER A 109 -2.11 14.33 2.58
CA SER A 109 -2.71 13.01 2.82
C SER A 109 -1.88 12.19 3.80
N PHE A 110 -0.57 12.05 3.58
CA PHE A 110 0.31 11.33 4.51
C PHE A 110 0.39 11.97 5.91
N ILE A 111 0.35 13.28 6.02
CA ILE A 111 0.29 13.95 7.34
C ILE A 111 -0.97 13.52 8.08
N SER A 112 -2.13 13.54 7.40
CA SER A 112 -3.41 13.09 7.97
C SER A 112 -3.37 11.63 8.39
N ASP A 113 -2.76 10.75 7.58
CA ASP A 113 -2.58 9.33 7.93
C ASP A 113 -1.74 9.17 9.20
N ILE A 114 -0.61 9.86 9.29
CA ILE A 114 0.29 9.82 10.45
C ILE A 114 -0.43 10.33 11.70
N ASP A 115 -1.13 11.47 11.59
CA ASP A 115 -1.90 12.05 12.70
C ASP A 115 -3.05 11.14 13.13
N SER A 116 -3.62 10.38 12.20
CA SER A 116 -4.69 9.40 12.41
C SER A 116 -4.18 8.03 12.89
N GLY A 117 -2.88 7.86 13.11
CA GLY A 117 -2.30 6.66 13.70
C GLY A 117 -2.12 5.48 12.75
N PHE A 118 -2.10 5.71 11.44
CA PHE A 118 -1.76 4.69 10.45
C PHE A 118 -0.38 4.08 10.75
N LYS A 119 -0.25 2.78 10.53
CA LYS A 119 0.98 2.03 10.83
C LYS A 119 1.80 1.70 9.59
N ILE A 120 1.17 1.70 8.42
CA ILE A 120 1.82 1.43 7.14
C ILE A 120 1.42 2.51 6.15
N LEU A 121 2.42 3.04 5.45
CA LEU A 121 2.24 4.00 4.37
C LEU A 121 2.80 3.41 3.08
N HIS A 122 1.93 3.17 2.10
CA HIS A 122 2.33 2.73 0.78
C HIS A 122 2.77 3.93 -0.05
N ILE A 123 4.05 4.02 -0.32
CA ILE A 123 4.68 5.06 -1.13
C ILE A 123 4.63 4.60 -2.59
N ASP A 124 3.68 5.15 -3.33
CA ASP A 124 3.39 4.74 -4.70
C ASP A 124 3.44 5.93 -5.69
N PRO A 125 4.62 6.31 -6.18
CA PRO A 125 4.77 7.38 -7.16
C PRO A 125 4.72 6.87 -8.61
N THR A 126 4.04 5.76 -8.88
CA THR A 126 4.10 5.08 -10.20
C THR A 126 3.32 5.81 -11.28
N ILE A 127 2.32 6.62 -10.91
CA ILE A 127 1.48 7.37 -11.85
C ILE A 127 2.13 8.72 -12.21
N ASP A 128 2.08 9.04 -13.49
CA ASP A 128 2.35 10.39 -14.02
C ASP A 128 1.45 10.61 -15.25
N LEU A 129 0.66 11.69 -15.24
CA LEU A 129 -0.31 11.97 -16.31
C LEU A 129 0.33 12.60 -17.54
N PHE A 130 1.56 13.10 -17.41
CA PHE A 130 2.18 13.93 -18.44
C PHE A 130 3.45 13.30 -19.03
N SER A 131 4.00 12.28 -18.37
CA SER A 131 5.22 11.63 -18.84
C SER A 131 5.33 10.16 -18.44
N LYS A 132 6.02 9.38 -19.25
CA LYS A 132 6.43 8.02 -18.85
C LYS A 132 7.61 8.13 -17.88
N LEU A 133 7.43 7.65 -16.65
CA LEU A 133 8.46 7.71 -15.62
C LEU A 133 9.59 6.72 -15.88
N SER A 134 10.83 7.19 -15.81
CA SER A 134 11.98 6.30 -15.69
C SER A 134 12.07 5.71 -14.29
N ILE A 135 12.79 4.59 -14.15
CA ILE A 135 13.00 3.95 -12.84
C ILE A 135 13.73 4.89 -11.87
N ASP A 136 14.68 5.69 -12.34
CA ASP A 136 15.42 6.63 -11.48
C ASP A 136 14.51 7.75 -10.95
N VAL A 137 13.55 8.23 -11.72
CA VAL A 137 12.56 9.22 -11.25
C VAL A 137 11.65 8.59 -10.19
N LYS A 138 11.21 7.35 -10.37
CA LYS A 138 10.41 6.63 -9.36
C LYS A 138 11.20 6.45 -8.07
N ILE A 139 12.47 6.04 -8.14
CA ILE A 139 13.36 5.91 -6.99
C ILE A 139 13.50 7.24 -6.25
N ASP A 140 13.76 8.33 -6.96
CA ASP A 140 13.89 9.67 -6.38
C ASP A 140 12.60 10.10 -5.65
N ARG A 141 11.43 9.89 -6.28
CA ARG A 141 10.13 10.19 -5.68
C ARG A 141 9.89 9.36 -4.41
N ILE A 142 10.18 8.05 -4.43
CA ILE A 142 10.08 7.17 -3.25
C ILE A 142 10.97 7.69 -2.13
N CYS A 143 12.24 7.94 -2.41
CA CYS A 143 13.21 8.44 -1.44
C CYS A 143 12.76 9.75 -0.78
N LYS A 144 12.29 10.71 -1.58
CA LYS A 144 11.79 12.00 -1.10
C LYS A 144 10.56 11.85 -0.21
N LEU A 145 9.59 10.99 -0.59
CA LEU A 145 8.38 10.75 0.22
C LEU A 145 8.71 9.99 1.51
N CYS A 146 9.56 8.97 1.48
CA CYS A 146 10.02 8.28 2.68
C CYS A 146 10.70 9.26 3.65
N LYS A 147 11.57 10.14 3.14
CA LYS A 147 12.23 11.16 3.97
C LYS A 147 11.23 12.14 4.57
N PHE A 148 10.28 12.60 3.76
CA PHE A 148 9.22 13.49 4.22
C PHE A 148 8.41 12.84 5.35
N CYS A 149 7.86 11.65 5.12
CA CYS A 149 7.04 10.93 6.10
C CYS A 149 7.85 10.60 7.38
N SER A 150 9.11 10.18 7.24
CA SER A 150 9.98 9.93 8.39
C SER A 150 10.17 11.18 9.26
N ASN A 151 10.39 12.34 8.63
CA ASN A 151 10.52 13.61 9.36
C ASN A 151 9.22 14.00 10.05
N GLU A 152 8.08 13.84 9.40
CA GLU A 152 6.76 14.10 10.00
C GLU A 152 6.46 13.14 11.17
N CYS A 153 6.83 11.88 11.06
CA CYS A 153 6.74 10.90 12.15
C CYS A 153 7.61 11.29 13.35
N LYS A 154 8.86 11.74 13.12
CA LYS A 154 9.76 12.20 14.19
C LYS A 154 9.17 13.39 14.95
N LYS A 155 8.61 14.40 14.25
CA LYS A 155 7.96 15.56 14.86
C LYS A 155 6.78 15.16 15.76
N ARG A 156 6.05 14.11 15.39
CA ARG A 156 4.84 13.64 16.07
C ARG A 156 5.09 12.51 17.07
N LYS A 157 6.33 12.05 17.18
CA LYS A 157 6.72 10.88 17.99
C LYS A 157 5.92 9.61 17.58
N GLN A 158 5.58 9.51 16.28
CA GLN A 158 4.93 8.37 15.67
C GLN A 158 5.95 7.47 14.97
N LYS A 159 5.56 6.23 14.69
CA LYS A 159 6.35 5.28 13.91
C LYS A 159 5.46 4.62 12.88
N VAL A 160 5.94 4.58 11.62
CA VAL A 160 5.28 3.90 10.51
C VAL A 160 6.25 2.95 9.84
N GLN A 161 5.71 1.97 9.10
CA GLN A 161 6.45 1.15 8.16
C GLN A 161 6.12 1.62 6.75
N PHE A 162 7.10 1.53 5.85
CA PHE A 162 6.89 1.86 4.46
C PHE A 162 6.65 0.60 3.63
N GLU A 163 5.65 0.68 2.77
CA GLU A 163 5.44 -0.16 1.62
C GLU A 163 5.84 0.66 0.38
N ILE A 164 6.45 0.03 -0.63
CA ILE A 164 6.84 0.72 -1.87
C ILE A 164 6.37 -0.04 -3.09
N SER A 165 6.05 0.69 -4.16
CA SER A 165 5.79 0.18 -5.52
C SER A 165 6.74 0.81 -6.53
N LEU A 166 7.14 0.02 -7.53
CA LEU A 166 7.91 0.48 -8.69
C LEU A 166 7.12 0.39 -9.99
N TRP A 167 6.02 -0.35 -10.00
CA TRP A 167 5.15 -0.57 -11.15
C TRP A 167 3.70 -0.35 -10.76
N GLU A 168 2.88 0.04 -11.74
CA GLU A 168 1.44 0.09 -11.57
C GLU A 168 0.87 -1.32 -11.40
N ASP A 169 -0.23 -1.44 -10.69
CA ASP A 169 -0.94 -2.71 -10.56
C ASP A 169 -1.32 -3.26 -11.94
N GLY A 170 -1.10 -4.56 -12.12
CA GLY A 170 -1.35 -5.24 -13.40
C GLY A 170 -0.26 -5.07 -14.45
N ALA A 171 0.87 -4.41 -14.14
CA ALA A 171 2.01 -4.39 -15.04
C ALA A 171 2.53 -5.81 -15.28
N SER A 172 2.67 -6.19 -16.55
CA SER A 172 3.24 -7.48 -16.97
C SER A 172 4.77 -7.44 -17.05
N GLU A 173 5.36 -6.26 -16.98
CA GLU A 173 6.80 -6.06 -17.12
C GLU A 173 7.51 -6.31 -15.78
N ASN A 174 7.81 -7.56 -15.48
CA ASN A 174 8.69 -7.94 -14.37
C ASN A 174 10.15 -7.79 -14.80
N ASN A 175 10.69 -6.60 -14.55
CA ASN A 175 12.11 -6.38 -14.81
C ASN A 175 12.92 -6.56 -13.50
N ASN A 176 13.14 -7.83 -13.11
CA ASN A 176 13.84 -8.19 -11.87
C ASN A 176 15.23 -7.54 -11.72
N ILE A 177 15.91 -7.26 -12.84
CA ILE A 177 17.21 -6.59 -12.83
C ILE A 177 17.06 -5.15 -12.31
N HIS A 178 16.04 -4.44 -12.77
CA HIS A 178 15.79 -3.08 -12.30
C HIS A 178 15.28 -3.04 -10.87
N MET A 179 14.56 -4.07 -10.42
CA MET A 179 14.04 -4.17 -9.06
C MET A 179 15.16 -4.22 -8.02
N GLU A 180 16.12 -5.12 -8.17
CA GLU A 180 17.24 -5.26 -7.22
C GLU A 180 18.03 -3.96 -7.13
N HIS A 181 18.33 -3.35 -8.27
CA HIS A 181 19.03 -2.06 -8.32
C HIS A 181 18.23 -0.94 -7.63
N ALA A 182 16.91 -0.87 -7.88
CA ALA A 182 16.06 0.14 -7.28
C ALA A 182 15.97 -0.02 -5.76
N ILE A 183 15.76 -1.24 -5.27
CA ILE A 183 15.71 -1.53 -3.83
C ILE A 183 17.04 -1.16 -3.17
N SER A 184 18.18 -1.53 -3.78
CA SER A 184 19.50 -1.16 -3.26
C SER A 184 19.65 0.35 -3.13
N LYS A 185 19.34 1.11 -4.17
CA LYS A 185 19.42 2.59 -4.14
C LYS A 185 18.53 3.20 -3.07
N ILE A 186 17.29 2.69 -2.92
CA ILE A 186 16.36 3.17 -1.90
C ILE A 186 16.90 2.88 -0.50
N PHE A 187 17.45 1.69 -0.27
CA PHE A 187 18.04 1.30 1.00
C PHE A 187 19.26 2.13 1.34
N ASP A 188 20.16 2.33 0.38
CA ASP A 188 21.34 3.18 0.56
C ASP A 188 20.93 4.61 0.95
N TYR A 189 19.93 5.16 0.26
CA TYR A 189 19.40 6.48 0.60
C TYR A 189 18.79 6.52 2.01
N CYS A 190 18.00 5.51 2.39
CA CYS A 190 17.41 5.42 3.72
C CYS A 190 18.50 5.37 4.80
N ASN A 191 19.51 4.52 4.62
CA ASN A 191 20.62 4.39 5.56
C ASN A 191 21.42 5.69 5.71
N GLN A 192 21.75 6.35 4.59
CA GLN A 192 22.48 7.63 4.60
C GLN A 192 21.69 8.76 5.27
N ASN A 193 20.36 8.69 5.27
CA ASN A 193 19.49 9.74 5.85
C ASN A 193 18.90 9.35 7.22
N SER A 194 19.30 8.22 7.82
CA SER A 194 18.75 7.70 9.09
C SER A 194 17.23 7.57 9.06
N ILE A 195 16.72 6.94 7.99
CA ILE A 195 15.32 6.60 7.75
C ILE A 195 15.18 5.08 7.83
N ASP A 196 14.08 4.60 8.42
CA ASP A 196 13.76 3.17 8.39
C ASP A 196 13.59 2.71 6.93
N THR A 197 14.22 1.60 6.56
CA THR A 197 14.08 1.00 5.22
C THR A 197 12.66 0.46 5.01
N PRO A 198 12.15 0.43 3.77
CA PRO A 198 10.85 -0.16 3.48
C PRO A 198 10.73 -1.60 3.99
N SER A 199 9.59 -1.91 4.62
CA SER A 199 9.28 -3.23 5.19
C SER A 199 8.50 -4.10 4.22
N PHE A 200 7.80 -3.49 3.25
CA PHE A 200 6.94 -4.17 2.30
C PHE A 200 7.22 -3.70 0.86
N PHE A 201 7.06 -4.62 -0.06
CA PHE A 201 7.11 -4.37 -1.49
C PHE A 201 5.83 -4.90 -2.14
N ALA A 202 5.08 -4.01 -2.80
CA ALA A 202 3.93 -4.40 -3.59
C ALA A 202 4.41 -5.07 -4.88
N ILE A 203 4.24 -6.39 -4.97
CA ILE A 203 4.74 -7.16 -6.11
C ILE A 203 3.70 -7.19 -7.24
N PRO A 204 4.14 -6.95 -8.49
CA PRO A 204 3.26 -7.04 -9.64
C PRO A 204 2.98 -8.53 -9.95
N THR A 205 1.82 -8.99 -9.59
CA THR A 205 1.36 -10.36 -9.88
C THR A 205 0.53 -10.44 -11.15
N GLY A 206 0.35 -9.31 -11.84
CA GLY A 206 -0.56 -9.21 -12.99
C GLY A 206 -2.03 -9.17 -12.58
N ASN A 207 -2.34 -9.08 -11.30
CA ASN A 207 -3.70 -8.94 -10.82
C ASN A 207 -4.18 -7.51 -11.01
N LYS A 208 -5.29 -7.36 -11.69
CA LYS A 208 -6.00 -6.08 -11.83
C LYS A 208 -7.49 -6.35 -11.75
N VAL A 209 -8.18 -5.60 -10.91
CA VAL A 209 -9.64 -5.66 -10.85
C VAL A 209 -10.22 -4.66 -11.83
N VAL A 210 -11.04 -5.15 -12.76
CA VAL A 210 -11.76 -4.33 -13.75
C VAL A 210 -13.21 -4.81 -13.81
N ASN A 211 -14.15 -3.89 -13.59
CA ASN A 211 -15.59 -4.20 -13.65
C ASN A 211 -15.97 -5.42 -12.79
N SER A 212 -15.56 -5.45 -11.54
CA SER A 212 -15.86 -6.52 -10.59
C SER A 212 -15.38 -7.91 -11.05
N SER A 213 -14.28 -7.95 -11.78
CA SER A 213 -13.61 -9.21 -12.15
C SER A 213 -12.10 -9.01 -12.16
N ASN A 214 -11.37 -10.09 -11.88
CA ASN A 214 -9.92 -10.08 -12.03
C ASN A 214 -9.57 -10.19 -13.52
N ALA A 215 -8.84 -9.22 -14.06
CA ALA A 215 -8.44 -9.16 -15.46
C ALA A 215 -6.97 -9.54 -15.69
N GLY A 216 -6.24 -9.91 -14.63
CA GLY A 216 -4.81 -10.20 -14.70
C GLY A 216 -4.47 -11.61 -15.14
N LEU A 217 -3.18 -11.90 -15.23
CA LEU A 217 -2.62 -13.17 -15.68
C LEU A 217 -2.98 -14.35 -14.76
N MET A 218 -3.24 -14.10 -13.47
CA MET A 218 -3.64 -15.16 -12.54
C MET A 218 -5.12 -15.59 -12.66
N LYS A 219 -5.89 -14.97 -13.56
CA LYS A 219 -7.29 -15.36 -13.81
C LYS A 219 -7.43 -16.78 -14.37
N THR A 220 -6.45 -17.27 -15.08
CA THR A 220 -6.40 -18.64 -15.60
C THR A 220 -5.22 -19.34 -14.96
N ILE A 221 -5.50 -20.22 -14.01
CA ILE A 221 -4.50 -21.08 -13.39
C ILE A 221 -4.07 -22.19 -14.37
N ASN A 222 -3.54 -21.80 -15.49
CA ASN A 222 -2.54 -22.60 -16.16
C ASN A 222 -1.22 -22.06 -15.66
N PHE A 223 -0.63 -22.77 -14.70
CA PHE A 223 0.66 -22.46 -14.13
C PHE A 223 1.71 -22.33 -15.26
N ASP A 224 1.71 -21.17 -15.91
CA ASP A 224 2.74 -20.85 -16.88
C ASP A 224 4.06 -20.82 -16.13
N SER A 225 4.95 -21.74 -16.49
CA SER A 225 6.25 -21.89 -15.87
C SER A 225 7.06 -20.59 -15.86
N GLN A 226 6.81 -19.68 -16.80
CA GLN A 226 7.48 -18.39 -16.92
C GLN A 226 7.00 -17.41 -15.86
N ILE A 227 5.71 -17.29 -15.63
CA ILE A 227 5.12 -16.40 -14.59
C ILE A 227 5.60 -16.82 -13.20
N TYR A 228 5.60 -18.13 -12.92
CA TYR A 228 6.14 -18.67 -11.67
C TYR A 228 7.62 -18.38 -11.47
N SER A 229 8.40 -18.54 -12.54
CA SER A 229 9.83 -18.23 -12.50
C SER A 229 10.09 -16.77 -12.16
N GLU A 230 9.35 -15.85 -12.78
CA GLU A 230 9.50 -14.40 -12.53
C GLU A 230 9.03 -14.00 -11.14
N LEU A 231 7.87 -14.50 -10.69
CA LEU A 231 7.38 -14.27 -9.34
C LEU A 231 8.35 -14.82 -8.29
N SER A 232 8.90 -16.01 -8.52
CA SER A 232 9.90 -16.61 -7.64
C SER A 232 11.15 -15.74 -7.53
N LYS A 233 11.66 -15.19 -8.65
CA LYS A 233 12.80 -14.27 -8.64
C LYS A 233 12.48 -13.00 -7.87
N THR A 234 11.30 -12.42 -8.08
CA THR A 234 10.83 -11.24 -7.34
C THR A 234 10.82 -11.50 -5.83
N ILE A 235 10.24 -12.62 -5.41
CA ILE A 235 10.21 -13.03 -3.99
C ILE A 235 11.62 -13.25 -3.44
N GLN A 236 12.52 -13.87 -4.22
CA GLN A 236 13.91 -14.08 -3.81
C GLN A 236 14.64 -12.75 -3.64
N THR A 237 14.42 -11.79 -4.55
CA THR A 237 14.99 -10.44 -4.42
C THR A 237 14.47 -9.76 -3.15
N CYS A 238 13.17 -9.82 -2.87
CA CYS A 238 12.62 -9.28 -1.62
C CYS A 238 13.25 -9.94 -0.37
N LYS A 239 13.41 -11.26 -0.38
CA LYS A 239 14.07 -11.98 0.72
C LYS A 239 15.52 -11.55 0.93
N LYS A 240 16.28 -11.30 -0.14
CA LYS A 240 17.67 -10.81 -0.07
C LYS A 240 17.78 -9.49 0.70
N PHE A 241 16.79 -8.62 0.56
CA PHE A 241 16.73 -7.34 1.29
C PHE A 241 15.91 -7.39 2.58
N ALA A 242 15.45 -8.56 3.00
CA ALA A 242 14.57 -8.74 4.16
C ALA A 242 13.26 -7.93 4.08
N ILE A 243 12.78 -7.66 2.85
CA ILE A 243 11.49 -7.02 2.59
C ILE A 243 10.40 -8.09 2.48
N LYS A 244 9.24 -7.86 3.08
CA LYS A 244 8.05 -8.67 2.91
C LYS A 244 7.35 -8.32 1.59
N THR A 245 6.78 -9.32 0.93
CA THR A 245 5.96 -9.11 -0.26
C THR A 245 4.50 -8.85 0.12
N LYS A 246 3.84 -7.98 -0.62
CA LYS A 246 2.39 -7.74 -0.53
C LYS A 246 1.79 -7.84 -1.93
N VAL A 247 0.65 -8.50 -2.03
CA VAL A 247 -0.09 -8.70 -3.30
C VAL A 247 -1.36 -7.87 -3.22
N HIS A 248 -1.64 -7.11 -4.28
CA HIS A 248 -2.85 -6.31 -4.43
C HIS A 248 -3.81 -6.95 -5.45
N GLY A 249 -5.09 -6.55 -5.42
CA GLY A 249 -6.07 -6.93 -6.44
C GLY A 249 -6.43 -8.41 -6.46
N THR A 250 -6.52 -9.04 -5.29
CA THR A 250 -6.83 -10.48 -5.18
C THR A 250 -8.32 -10.78 -4.98
N ASP A 251 -9.19 -9.78 -5.09
CA ASP A 251 -10.60 -9.85 -4.69
C ASP A 251 -11.42 -10.87 -5.48
N TYR A 252 -11.07 -11.14 -6.72
CA TYR A 252 -11.82 -12.02 -7.62
C TYR A 252 -10.97 -13.17 -8.16
N LEU A 253 -9.98 -13.59 -7.42
CA LEU A 253 -9.22 -14.80 -7.74
C LEU A 253 -10.04 -16.05 -7.39
N PRO A 254 -9.92 -17.15 -8.14
CA PRO A 254 -10.54 -18.42 -7.77
C PRO A 254 -9.87 -19.03 -6.52
N ASP A 255 -10.61 -19.91 -5.82
CA ASP A 255 -10.20 -20.51 -4.55
C ASP A 255 -8.86 -21.28 -4.62
N GLU A 256 -8.48 -21.73 -5.82
CA GLU A 256 -7.23 -22.46 -6.06
C GLU A 256 -6.02 -21.55 -6.31
N SER A 257 -6.16 -20.23 -6.24
CA SER A 257 -5.11 -19.25 -6.61
C SER A 257 -4.06 -18.99 -5.51
#